data_b3292034dda6ec8ed9a994926227bb97
#
_entry.id   b3292034dda6ec8ed9a994926227bb97
#
_cell.length_a   1.000
_cell.length_b   1.000
_cell.length_c   1.000
_cell.angle_alpha   90.00
_cell.angle_beta   90.00
_cell.angle_gamma   90.00
#
_symmetry.space_group_name_H-M   'P 1'
#
loop_
_entity.id
_entity.type
_entity.pdbx_description
1 polymer ?
#
loop_
_entity_poly.entity_id
_entity_poly.type
_entity_poly.pdbx_seq_one_letter_code
_entity_poly.pdbx_strand_id
1 'polypeptide(L)'
;MQIMWLGAIFVVGWFWFYLFFRQFLFDFTVAYPLTKKMRNTAEDLILSAANKYTTVSVIVCTVFMAICIFLVLRFLKPLMIGGFAAGALVGLLTHLGKLTPKDRPMFDTFCATYYRFVPDDELRTAMYNKKPSQMKLRLHDMNLSTEFIPEFKK
;
A
#
# COMPACT_ATOMS: atom_id res chain seq x y z
N MET A 1 17.42 24.09 -22.60
CA MET A 1 17.68 22.65 -22.52
C MET A 1 17.66 22.10 -21.09
N GLN A 2 18.37 22.71 -20.11
CA GLN A 2 18.37 22.26 -18.70
C GLN A 2 17.00 22.28 -18.03
N ILE A 3 16.14 23.24 -18.29
CA ILE A 3 14.78 23.35 -17.72
C ILE A 3 13.88 22.19 -18.18
N MET A 4 14.00 21.78 -19.45
CA MET A 4 13.24 20.64 -19.97
C MET A 4 13.61 19.32 -19.26
N TRP A 5 14.90 19.11 -19.01
CA TRP A 5 15.38 17.93 -18.27
C TRP A 5 14.92 17.94 -16.81
N LEU A 6 14.91 19.10 -16.17
CA LEU A 6 14.37 19.25 -14.82
C LEU A 6 12.88 18.91 -14.75
N GLY A 7 12.08 19.39 -15.71
CA GLY A 7 10.67 19.05 -15.80
C GLY A 7 10.43 17.56 -16.02
N ALA A 8 11.20 16.94 -16.92
CA ALA A 8 11.10 15.50 -17.17
C ALA A 8 11.44 14.66 -15.92
N ILE A 9 12.52 15.02 -15.20
CA ILE A 9 12.93 14.30 -13.98
C ILE A 9 11.95 14.51 -12.83
N PHE A 10 11.35 15.71 -12.72
CA PHE A 10 10.25 15.97 -11.77
C PHE A 10 9.06 15.04 -12.03
N VAL A 11 8.63 14.90 -13.29
CA VAL A 11 7.54 13.98 -13.68
C VAL A 11 7.89 12.53 -13.38
N VAL A 12 9.14 12.13 -13.64
CA VAL A 12 9.64 10.78 -13.30
C VAL A 12 9.59 10.55 -11.79
N GLY A 13 10.01 11.52 -10.98
CA GLY A 13 9.94 11.44 -9.51
C GLY A 13 8.50 11.31 -9.00
N TRP A 14 7.60 12.12 -9.54
CA TRP A 14 6.17 12.03 -9.23
C TRP A 14 5.56 10.68 -9.62
N PHE A 15 5.88 10.18 -10.83
CA PHE A 15 5.39 8.90 -11.35
C PHE A 15 5.96 7.71 -10.58
N TRP A 16 7.26 7.76 -10.21
CA TRP A 16 7.92 6.77 -9.38
C TRP A 16 7.25 6.66 -8.00
N PHE A 17 6.97 7.80 -7.38
CA PHE A 17 6.19 7.84 -6.14
C PHE A 17 4.82 7.17 -6.32
N TYR A 18 4.11 7.52 -7.41
CA TYR A 18 2.81 6.97 -7.70
C TYR A 18 2.82 5.43 -7.83
N LEU A 19 3.79 4.87 -8.54
CA LEU A 19 3.83 3.43 -8.81
C LEU A 19 4.32 2.59 -7.61
N PHE A 20 5.39 3.01 -6.97
CA PHE A 20 6.09 2.19 -5.99
C PHE A 20 5.78 2.56 -4.55
N PHE A 21 5.81 3.82 -4.22
CA PHE A 21 5.61 4.27 -2.85
C PHE A 21 4.16 4.12 -2.41
N ARG A 22 3.23 4.23 -3.34
CA ARG A 22 1.81 4.04 -3.08
C ARG A 22 1.48 2.59 -2.74
N GLN A 23 2.07 1.61 -3.44
CA GLN A 23 1.93 0.20 -3.11
C GLN A 23 2.50 -0.07 -1.72
N PHE A 24 3.69 0.47 -1.43
CA PHE A 24 4.31 0.36 -0.11
C PHE A 24 3.42 0.94 1.00
N LEU A 25 2.86 2.14 0.80
CA LEU A 25 1.94 2.75 1.76
C LEU A 25 0.70 1.89 1.97
N PHE A 26 0.12 1.34 0.90
CA PHE A 26 -1.03 0.45 1.01
C PHE A 26 -0.69 -0.80 1.81
N ASP A 27 0.41 -1.47 1.50
CA ASP A 27 0.86 -2.66 2.20
C ASP A 27 1.11 -2.38 3.69
N PHE A 28 1.72 -1.26 4.00
CA PHE A 28 2.04 -0.88 5.38
C PHE A 28 0.82 -0.38 6.17
N THR A 29 -0.06 0.42 5.57
CA THR A 29 -1.19 1.05 6.27
C THR A 29 -2.46 0.21 6.29
N VAL A 30 -2.63 -0.71 5.35
CA VAL A 30 -3.83 -1.54 5.22
C VAL A 30 -3.52 -3.03 5.34
N ALA A 31 -2.67 -3.56 4.46
CA ALA A 31 -2.46 -5.00 4.38
C ALA A 31 -1.80 -5.56 5.66
N TYR A 32 -0.73 -4.95 6.13
CA TYR A 32 -0.03 -5.41 7.32
C TYR A 32 -0.86 -5.32 8.62
N PRO A 33 -1.52 -4.19 8.95
CA PRO A 33 -2.41 -4.13 10.12
C PRO A 33 -3.56 -5.12 10.06
N LEU A 34 -4.16 -5.30 8.88
CA LEU A 34 -5.27 -6.23 8.70
C LEU A 34 -4.81 -7.67 8.95
N THR A 35 -3.73 -8.13 8.32
CA THR A 35 -3.21 -9.48 8.51
C THR A 35 -2.73 -9.73 9.95
N LYS A 36 -2.14 -8.72 10.59
CA LYS A 36 -1.73 -8.82 11.99
C LYS A 36 -2.92 -8.93 12.95
N LYS A 37 -3.99 -8.18 12.71
CA LYS A 37 -5.22 -8.25 13.52
C LYS A 37 -5.90 -9.59 13.37
N MET A 38 -6.01 -10.12 12.16
CA MET A 38 -6.57 -11.44 11.90
C MET A 38 -5.77 -12.54 12.60
N ARG A 39 -4.46 -12.42 12.64
CA ARG A 39 -3.58 -13.37 13.34
C ARG A 39 -3.87 -13.42 14.83
N ASN A 40 -4.18 -12.31 15.46
CA ASN A 40 -4.48 -12.24 16.89
C ASN A 40 -5.83 -12.89 17.26
N THR A 41 -6.69 -13.14 16.26
CA THR A 41 -8.03 -13.72 16.44
C THR A 41 -8.10 -15.20 16.06
N ALA A 42 -7.08 -15.72 15.36
CA ALA A 42 -7.03 -17.11 14.90
C ALA A 42 -5.70 -17.76 15.26
N GLU A 43 -5.76 -18.87 15.93
CA GLU A 43 -4.62 -19.77 16.21
C GLU A 43 -4.12 -20.51 14.95
N ASP A 44 -4.53 -20.06 13.75
CA ASP A 44 -4.40 -20.83 12.52
C ASP A 44 -3.06 -20.56 11.80
N LEU A 45 -2.37 -21.65 11.44
CA LEU A 45 -1.13 -21.67 10.64
C LEU A 45 -1.27 -20.91 9.30
N ILE A 46 -2.48 -20.91 8.73
CA ILE A 46 -2.79 -20.25 7.46
C ILE A 46 -2.63 -18.73 7.58
N LEU A 47 -3.07 -18.15 8.69
CA LEU A 47 -2.93 -16.71 8.94
C LEU A 47 -1.48 -16.31 9.19
N SER A 48 -0.70 -17.19 9.80
CA SER A 48 0.75 -17.00 9.95
C SER A 48 1.43 -16.92 8.59
N ALA A 49 1.03 -17.74 7.62
CA ALA A 49 1.55 -17.67 6.25
C ALA A 49 1.20 -16.37 5.54
N ALA A 50 -0.05 -15.87 5.67
CA ALA A 50 -0.46 -14.60 5.10
C ALA A 50 0.35 -13.42 5.68
N ASN A 51 0.54 -13.40 6.99
CA ASN A 51 1.34 -12.37 7.65
C ASN A 51 2.81 -12.41 7.21
N LYS A 52 3.39 -13.61 7.06
CA LYS A 52 4.75 -13.79 6.54
C LYS A 52 4.87 -13.27 5.12
N TYR A 53 3.89 -13.54 4.26
CA TYR A 53 3.88 -13.08 2.88
C TYR A 53 3.81 -11.56 2.80
N THR A 54 2.93 -10.92 3.58
CA THR A 54 2.84 -9.44 3.65
C THR A 54 4.14 -8.82 4.15
N THR A 55 4.78 -9.42 5.17
CA THR A 55 6.08 -8.96 5.68
C THR A 55 7.15 -9.05 4.60
N VAL A 56 7.22 -10.15 3.86
CA VAL A 56 8.18 -10.31 2.75
C VAL A 56 7.91 -9.28 1.67
N SER A 57 6.65 -9.02 1.29
CA SER A 57 6.29 -7.98 0.32
C SER A 57 6.79 -6.60 0.74
N VAL A 58 6.56 -6.21 2.00
CA VAL A 58 7.05 -4.93 2.55
C VAL A 58 8.58 -4.84 2.51
N ILE A 59 9.29 -5.91 2.87
CA ILE A 59 10.76 -5.95 2.82
C ILE A 59 11.24 -5.78 1.38
N VAL A 60 10.68 -6.53 0.44
CA VAL A 60 11.07 -6.47 -0.98
C VAL A 60 10.82 -5.07 -1.53
N CYS A 61 9.68 -4.46 -1.27
CA CYS A 61 9.38 -3.08 -1.68
C CYS A 61 10.39 -2.08 -1.08
N THR A 62 10.74 -2.24 0.21
CA THR A 62 11.71 -1.37 0.89
C THR A 62 13.10 -1.48 0.27
N VAL A 63 13.58 -2.71 0.03
CA VAL A 63 14.88 -2.94 -0.61
C VAL A 63 14.90 -2.35 -2.02
N PHE A 64 13.85 -2.57 -2.79
CA PHE A 64 13.74 -2.02 -4.14
C PHE A 64 13.76 -0.49 -4.13
N MET A 65 13.04 0.15 -3.20
CA MET A 65 13.08 1.61 -3.03
C MET A 65 14.48 2.11 -2.68
N ALA A 66 15.17 1.43 -1.76
CA ALA A 66 16.54 1.79 -1.39
C ALA A 66 17.49 1.72 -2.58
N ILE A 67 17.38 0.66 -3.41
CA ILE A 67 18.17 0.53 -4.65
C ILE A 67 17.85 1.68 -5.61
N CYS A 68 16.59 2.01 -5.83
CA CYS A 68 16.20 3.12 -6.71
C CYS A 68 16.77 4.46 -6.22
N ILE A 69 16.69 4.75 -4.93
CA ILE A 69 17.27 5.96 -4.32
C ILE A 69 18.78 5.98 -4.52
N PHE A 70 19.46 4.87 -4.27
CA PHE A 70 20.91 4.76 -4.49
C PHE A 70 21.30 5.06 -5.94
N LEU A 71 20.57 4.49 -6.91
CA LEU A 71 20.82 4.74 -8.33
C LEU A 71 20.60 6.21 -8.70
N VAL A 72 19.53 6.82 -8.19
CA VAL A 72 19.26 8.26 -8.38
C VAL A 72 20.42 9.10 -7.84
N LEU A 73 20.87 8.84 -6.61
CA LEU A 73 21.96 9.58 -5.99
C LEU A 73 23.31 9.37 -6.70
N ARG A 74 23.51 8.17 -7.27
CA ARG A 74 24.79 7.82 -7.93
C ARG A 74 24.92 8.38 -9.34
N PHE A 75 23.83 8.41 -10.10
CA PHE A 75 23.87 8.72 -11.54
C PHE A 75 23.33 10.10 -11.91
N LEU A 76 22.51 10.73 -11.05
CA LEU A 76 21.98 12.06 -11.33
C LEU A 76 22.86 13.17 -10.76
N LYS A 77 22.89 14.30 -11.49
CA LYS A 77 23.53 15.55 -11.00
C LYS A 77 22.70 16.13 -9.82
N PRO A 78 23.31 16.88 -8.89
CA PRO A 78 22.61 17.43 -7.71
C PRO A 78 21.32 18.19 -8.03
N LEU A 79 21.31 18.99 -9.09
CA LEU A 79 20.13 19.71 -9.52
C LEU A 79 18.98 18.79 -9.97
N MET A 80 19.32 17.69 -10.62
CA MET A 80 18.37 16.68 -11.08
C MET A 80 17.82 15.85 -9.91
N ILE A 81 18.66 15.58 -8.91
CA ILE A 81 18.24 14.95 -7.64
C ILE A 81 17.19 15.82 -6.95
N GLY A 82 17.43 17.15 -6.90
CA GLY A 82 16.45 18.10 -6.36
C GLY A 82 15.12 18.08 -7.13
N GLY A 83 15.16 18.04 -8.46
CA GLY A 83 13.95 17.90 -9.28
C GLY A 83 13.19 16.60 -9.04
N PHE A 84 13.89 15.48 -8.94
CA PHE A 84 13.30 14.18 -8.61
C PHE A 84 12.66 14.18 -7.21
N ALA A 85 13.38 14.68 -6.21
CA ALA A 85 12.91 14.77 -4.84
C ALA A 85 11.67 15.68 -4.71
N ALA A 86 11.67 16.81 -5.42
CA ALA A 86 10.51 17.72 -5.46
C ALA A 86 9.30 17.03 -6.11
N GLY A 87 9.47 16.30 -7.20
CA GLY A 87 8.40 15.51 -7.82
C GLY A 87 7.84 14.45 -6.89
N ALA A 88 8.71 13.69 -6.23
CA ALA A 88 8.32 12.69 -5.24
C ALA A 88 7.60 13.31 -4.04
N LEU A 89 8.06 14.46 -3.55
CA LEU A 89 7.44 15.20 -2.44
C LEU A 89 6.03 15.70 -2.82
N VAL A 90 5.86 16.27 -4.02
CA VAL A 90 4.54 16.68 -4.52
C VAL A 90 3.62 15.46 -4.66
N GLY A 91 4.14 14.34 -5.18
CA GLY A 91 3.42 13.07 -5.21
C GLY A 91 2.97 12.62 -3.82
N LEU A 92 3.86 12.71 -2.82
CA LEU A 92 3.54 12.41 -1.42
C LEU A 92 2.44 13.32 -0.88
N LEU A 93 2.59 14.62 -0.99
CA LEU A 93 1.65 15.62 -0.45
C LEU A 93 0.26 15.51 -1.09
N THR A 94 0.18 15.19 -2.37
CA THR A 94 -1.11 15.01 -3.07
C THR A 94 -1.81 13.69 -2.70
N HIS A 95 -1.09 12.72 -2.12
CA HIS A 95 -1.61 11.39 -1.77
C HIS A 95 -1.57 11.08 -0.27
N LEU A 96 -1.01 11.99 0.54
CA LEU A 96 -1.14 11.94 2.00
C LEU A 96 -2.60 12.20 2.37
N GLY A 97 -3.34 11.14 2.52
CA GLY A 97 -4.74 11.22 2.87
C GLY A 97 -5.44 9.87 2.77
N LYS A 98 -6.75 9.91 2.91
CA LYS A 98 -7.60 8.73 2.77
C LYS A 98 -7.43 8.13 1.39
N LEU A 99 -7.36 6.80 1.32
CA LEU A 99 -7.34 6.07 0.06
C LEU A 99 -8.47 6.57 -0.86
N THR A 100 -8.12 6.88 -2.09
CA THR A 100 -9.02 7.44 -3.09
C THR A 100 -9.68 6.32 -3.90
N PRO A 101 -10.71 6.60 -4.72
CA PRO A 101 -11.26 5.61 -5.65
C PRO A 101 -10.21 4.97 -6.58
N LYS A 102 -9.11 5.67 -6.87
CA LYS A 102 -7.97 5.15 -7.65
C LYS A 102 -7.21 4.02 -6.94
N ASP A 103 -7.34 3.91 -5.62
CA ASP A 103 -6.71 2.85 -4.82
C ASP A 103 -7.54 1.58 -4.77
N ARG A 104 -8.76 1.62 -5.29
CA ARG A 104 -9.67 0.49 -5.31
C ARG A 104 -9.07 -0.77 -5.93
N PRO A 105 -8.34 -0.73 -7.06
CA PRO A 105 -7.72 -1.92 -7.63
C PRO A 105 -6.72 -2.61 -6.70
N MET A 106 -5.97 -1.86 -5.89
CA MET A 106 -5.02 -2.44 -4.92
C MET A 106 -5.77 -3.17 -3.80
N PHE A 107 -6.83 -2.56 -3.28
CA PHE A 107 -7.69 -3.19 -2.27
C PHE A 107 -8.36 -4.45 -2.82
N ASP A 108 -8.84 -4.42 -4.05
CA ASP A 108 -9.47 -5.57 -4.71
C ASP A 108 -8.46 -6.71 -4.93
N THR A 109 -7.22 -6.38 -5.28
CA THR A 109 -6.12 -7.35 -5.40
C THR A 109 -5.76 -7.94 -4.04
N PHE A 110 -5.66 -7.11 -3.01
CA PHE A 110 -5.45 -7.56 -1.64
C PHE A 110 -6.55 -8.54 -1.20
N CYS A 111 -7.81 -8.19 -1.38
CA CYS A 111 -8.93 -9.06 -1.04
C CYS A 111 -8.87 -10.39 -1.80
N ALA A 112 -8.59 -10.35 -3.11
CA ALA A 112 -8.49 -11.56 -3.96
C ALA A 112 -7.33 -12.48 -3.54
N THR A 113 -6.25 -11.91 -3.03
CA THR A 113 -5.08 -12.67 -2.59
C THR A 113 -5.28 -13.28 -1.22
N TYR A 114 -5.83 -12.51 -0.29
CA TYR A 114 -5.82 -12.88 1.13
C TYR A 114 -7.12 -13.45 1.68
N TYR A 115 -8.26 -13.40 0.96
CA TYR A 115 -9.55 -13.92 1.48
C TYR A 115 -9.49 -15.39 1.92
N ARG A 116 -8.67 -16.20 1.23
CA ARG A 116 -8.52 -17.63 1.51
C ARG A 116 -7.88 -17.93 2.87
N PHE A 117 -7.16 -16.94 3.41
CA PHE A 117 -6.46 -17.07 4.69
C PHE A 117 -7.30 -16.57 5.88
N VAL A 118 -8.52 -16.12 5.64
CA VAL A 118 -9.41 -15.60 6.67
C VAL A 118 -10.22 -16.75 7.26
N PRO A 119 -10.11 -17.03 8.58
CA PRO A 119 -10.81 -18.15 9.22
C PRO A 119 -12.32 -17.88 9.39
N ASP A 120 -12.70 -16.61 9.56
CA ASP A 120 -14.10 -16.20 9.73
C ASP A 120 -14.83 -16.17 8.38
N ASP A 121 -15.93 -16.95 8.28
CA ASP A 121 -16.65 -17.13 7.00
C ASP A 121 -17.34 -15.87 6.50
N GLU A 122 -17.87 -15.03 7.41
CA GLU A 122 -18.54 -13.79 7.04
C GLU A 122 -17.53 -12.75 6.55
N LEU A 123 -16.41 -12.61 7.27
CA LEU A 123 -15.33 -11.73 6.86
C LEU A 123 -14.69 -12.21 5.54
N ARG A 124 -14.51 -13.53 5.39
CA ARG A 124 -14.04 -14.14 4.15
C ARG A 124 -14.96 -13.83 2.97
N THR A 125 -16.27 -13.95 3.17
CA THR A 125 -17.28 -13.63 2.17
C THR A 125 -17.27 -12.14 1.81
N ALA A 126 -17.14 -11.26 2.82
CA ALA A 126 -17.02 -9.82 2.60
C ALA A 126 -15.77 -9.44 1.81
N MET A 127 -14.64 -10.11 2.08
CA MET A 127 -13.38 -9.95 1.31
C MET A 127 -13.53 -10.49 -0.11
N TYR A 128 -14.07 -11.69 -0.28
CA TYR A 128 -14.31 -12.27 -1.60
C TYR A 128 -15.16 -11.34 -2.47
N ASN A 129 -16.22 -10.78 -1.91
CA ASN A 129 -17.11 -9.83 -2.56
C ASN A 129 -16.52 -8.42 -2.66
N LYS A 130 -15.31 -8.17 -2.12
CA LYS A 130 -14.60 -6.88 -2.15
C LYS A 130 -15.44 -5.72 -1.59
N LYS A 131 -16.13 -5.97 -0.47
CA LYS A 131 -17.06 -5.02 0.17
C LYS A 131 -16.48 -4.46 1.48
N PRO A 132 -15.79 -3.29 1.46
CA PRO A 132 -15.18 -2.69 2.66
C PRO A 132 -16.18 -2.43 3.78
N SER A 133 -17.41 -2.01 3.47
CA SER A 133 -18.46 -1.75 4.47
C SER A 133 -18.85 -3.01 5.23
N GLN A 134 -18.98 -4.14 4.56
CA GLN A 134 -19.28 -5.42 5.22
C GLN A 134 -18.09 -5.92 6.05
N MET A 135 -16.86 -5.71 5.57
CA MET A 135 -15.67 -6.01 6.35
C MET A 135 -15.62 -5.18 7.64
N LYS A 136 -15.92 -3.88 7.55
CA LYS A 136 -15.99 -3.01 8.75
C LYS A 136 -17.01 -3.48 9.74
N LEU A 137 -18.21 -3.80 9.27
CA LEU A 137 -19.30 -4.29 10.13
C LEU A 137 -18.87 -5.56 10.86
N ARG A 138 -18.35 -6.54 10.14
CA ARG A 138 -17.91 -7.81 10.75
C ARG A 138 -16.76 -7.63 11.74
N LEU A 139 -15.76 -6.82 11.42
CA LEU A 139 -14.67 -6.51 12.35
C LEU A 139 -15.17 -5.78 13.60
N HIS A 140 -16.14 -4.88 13.46
CA HIS A 140 -16.78 -4.22 14.60
C HIS A 140 -17.50 -5.24 15.50
N ASP A 141 -18.26 -6.19 14.92
CA ASP A 141 -18.95 -7.25 15.67
C ASP A 141 -17.97 -8.16 16.44
N MET A 142 -16.75 -8.31 15.92
CA MET A 142 -15.64 -9.01 16.57
C MET A 142 -14.86 -8.16 17.59
N ASN A 143 -15.34 -6.94 17.91
CA ASN A 143 -14.64 -5.96 18.75
C ASN A 143 -13.21 -5.61 18.26
N LEU A 144 -12.99 -5.62 16.95
CA LEU A 144 -11.74 -5.27 16.33
C LEU A 144 -11.78 -3.86 15.74
N SER A 145 -10.62 -3.19 15.73
CA SER A 145 -10.49 -1.87 15.09
C SER A 145 -10.81 -1.95 13.60
N THR A 146 -11.54 -0.97 13.08
CA THR A 146 -11.94 -0.86 11.67
C THR A 146 -11.23 0.28 10.93
N GLU A 147 -10.36 1.03 11.62
CA GLU A 147 -9.72 2.26 11.11
C GLU A 147 -8.85 2.02 9.87
N PHE A 148 -8.27 0.82 9.75
CA PHE A 148 -7.41 0.45 8.63
C PHE A 148 -8.18 -0.04 7.39
N ILE A 149 -9.50 -0.22 7.48
CA ILE A 149 -10.31 -0.54 6.30
C ILE A 149 -10.59 0.75 5.53
N PRO A 150 -10.17 0.86 4.26
CA PRO A 150 -10.30 2.08 3.49
C PRO A 150 -11.76 2.44 3.22
N GLU A 151 -12.05 3.74 3.25
CA GLU A 151 -13.31 4.30 2.74
C GLU A 151 -13.05 4.86 1.34
N PHE A 152 -13.54 4.16 0.34
CA PHE A 152 -13.56 4.68 -1.02
C PHE A 152 -14.76 5.63 -1.13
N LYS A 153 -14.51 6.93 -1.04
CA LYS A 153 -15.54 7.93 -1.35
C LYS A 153 -15.95 7.77 -2.82
N LYS A 154 -17.26 7.73 -3.06
CA LYS A 154 -17.84 7.78 -4.40
C LYS A 154 -17.52 9.10 -5.09
#